data_7e9724ffac5127fe2678ae40f6dec15a
#
_entry.id   7e9724ffac5127fe2678ae40f6dec15a
#
_cell.length_a   1.000
_cell.length_b   1.000
_cell.length_c   1.000
_cell.angle_alpha   90.00
_cell.angle_beta   90.00
_cell.angle_gamma   90.00
#
_symmetry.space_group_name_H-M   'P 1'
#
loop_
_entity.id
_entity.type
_entity.pdbx_description
1 polymer ?
#
loop_
_entity_poly.entity_id
_entity_poly.type
_entity_poly.pdbx_seq_one_letter_code
_entity_poly.pdbx_strand_id
1 'polypeptide(L)'
;MKANRILFLSTMLVILAACSEKMDSTPEISEITGLTEDVHFEQVGTVQTMGLVEHYDRLLKEATENNADETDYLNYIQEQLDSAKLYQQECFEQSGANSSGDGPSGNNRALGYQYTTIRYKSIGYDGGNVTLSALVVWPFNTLIADPDANNVIIGCHCTIGSNKERPTNFGHQDYSIQTDVGMMACCAKTYGPGAAYENLVIIPDYQGFGATHGDVHPYLSQTLTARQVLDGVRAGIAYYQKSHKLEKNWKSLSLGYSQGGSVAMAVHRYIEKNNLESEFNFAGSVCGNGPYDPLATLKRYVDDDKVWMPVSAAMMMYSMCETSHRLKGKHTIDKFLTKKFIDSGVLELIKAKEIDTDQMQQKLLDYSMKFDSSNTDSLRMYHADTDDYFHSYRKDITNVTWKPGYIKTAYARTLDLLTNDCYMYFLHGDIYRIDANKRAPIVQLEKALNDNVLWKNWTPEHPIFLYHTEEDEVVVVENFRNCLKAWEGSDMVKGAIYKGRTHTHVNYGKVFFMRTCSEGIKAIFNNKADKYDFERIKEGTW
;
A
#
# COMPACT_ATOMS: atom_id res chain seq x y z
N MET A 1 -2.40 64.36 31.05
CA MET A 1 -1.46 63.29 30.52
C MET A 1 -1.85 61.92 30.93
N LYS A 2 -3.11 61.45 30.74
CA LYS A 2 -3.57 60.05 30.99
C LYS A 2 -4.49 59.50 29.90
N ALA A 3 -4.71 60.23 28.81
CA ALA A 3 -5.63 59.80 27.74
C ALA A 3 -4.93 59.13 26.52
N ASN A 4 -3.59 59.23 26.38
CA ASN A 4 -2.88 58.75 25.18
C ASN A 4 -2.18 57.40 25.33
N ARG A 5 -2.39 56.68 26.46
CA ARG A 5 -1.82 55.32 26.64
C ARG A 5 -2.80 54.18 26.37
N ILE A 6 -4.09 54.46 26.24
CA ILE A 6 -5.11 53.41 25.99
C ILE A 6 -5.36 53.20 24.49
N LEU A 7 -5.02 54.20 23.65
CA LEU A 7 -5.22 54.06 22.20
C LEU A 7 -4.09 53.29 21.48
N PHE A 8 -2.93 53.11 22.12
CA PHE A 8 -1.80 52.35 21.53
C PHE A 8 -1.84 50.86 21.82
N LEU A 9 -2.61 50.42 22.83
CA LEU A 9 -2.77 48.96 23.10
C LEU A 9 -3.91 48.33 22.27
N SER A 10 -4.89 49.13 21.83
CA SER A 10 -5.98 48.59 21.00
C SER A 10 -5.58 48.39 19.52
N THR A 11 -4.63 49.22 19.03
CA THR A 11 -4.11 49.07 17.65
C THR A 11 -3.08 47.94 17.51
N MET A 12 -2.39 47.58 18.59
CA MET A 12 -1.44 46.45 18.56
C MET A 12 -2.13 45.08 18.68
N LEU A 13 -3.33 45.03 19.27
CA LEU A 13 -4.14 43.80 19.35
C LEU A 13 -4.86 43.47 18.02
N VAL A 14 -5.12 44.48 17.19
CA VAL A 14 -5.77 44.27 15.88
C VAL A 14 -4.77 43.88 14.80
N ILE A 15 -3.47 44.22 14.96
CA ILE A 15 -2.42 43.83 14.00
C ILE A 15 -1.90 42.41 14.28
N LEU A 16 -2.04 41.89 15.51
CA LEU A 16 -1.72 40.49 15.84
C LEU A 16 -2.85 39.48 15.47
N ALA A 17 -4.06 39.97 15.23
CA ALA A 17 -5.17 39.13 14.76
C ALA A 17 -5.26 39.05 13.22
N ALA A 18 -4.47 39.84 12.48
CA ALA A 18 -4.47 39.83 11.02
C ALA A 18 -3.34 38.99 10.38
N CYS A 19 -2.47 38.39 11.21
CA CYS A 19 -1.41 37.46 10.76
C CYS A 19 -1.60 36.02 11.27
N SER A 20 -2.77 35.65 11.75
CA SER A 20 -3.16 34.26 11.64
C SER A 20 -3.54 34.07 10.17
N GLU A 21 -2.59 33.67 9.32
CA GLU A 21 -2.94 32.96 8.13
C GLU A 21 -3.96 31.89 8.57
N LYS A 22 -5.19 32.03 8.09
CA LYS A 22 -6.10 30.90 8.06
C LYS A 22 -5.26 29.80 7.42
N MET A 23 -4.81 28.83 8.23
CA MET A 23 -4.45 27.54 7.69
C MET A 23 -5.62 27.19 6.81
N ASP A 24 -5.38 27.14 5.51
CA ASP A 24 -6.32 26.61 4.55
C ASP A 24 -6.72 25.24 5.09
N SER A 25 -7.81 25.21 5.84
CA SER A 25 -8.45 23.96 6.17
C SER A 25 -8.68 23.33 4.80
N THR A 26 -8.00 22.23 4.51
CA THR A 26 -8.53 21.24 3.59
C THR A 26 -10.04 21.26 3.83
N PRO A 27 -10.89 21.43 2.81
CA PRO A 27 -12.32 21.33 3.04
C PRO A 27 -12.48 20.04 3.84
N GLU A 28 -12.90 20.18 5.10
CA GLU A 28 -13.09 19.04 5.97
C GLU A 28 -14.06 18.15 5.22
N ILE A 29 -13.56 16.95 4.87
CA ILE A 29 -14.40 15.90 4.26
C ILE A 29 -15.56 15.54 5.22
N SER A 30 -15.55 16.10 6.44
CA SER A 30 -16.61 16.00 7.45
C SER A 30 -17.99 16.52 7.01
N GLU A 31 -18.09 17.35 5.97
CA GLU A 31 -19.42 17.79 5.47
C GLU A 31 -20.03 16.85 4.42
N ILE A 32 -19.38 15.72 4.10
CA ILE A 32 -19.98 14.72 3.22
C ILE A 32 -20.76 13.70 4.08
N THR A 33 -21.73 14.20 4.80
CA THR A 33 -22.70 13.44 5.59
C THR A 33 -23.77 12.84 4.68
N GLY A 34 -23.46 11.78 3.95
CA GLY A 34 -24.46 11.18 3.06
C GLY A 34 -24.48 9.66 2.99
N LEU A 35 -23.55 8.98 3.68
CA LEU A 35 -23.46 7.53 3.61
C LEU A 35 -23.80 6.81 4.93
N THR A 36 -24.40 7.50 5.90
CA THR A 36 -24.58 6.97 7.26
C THR A 36 -25.82 6.08 7.46
N GLU A 37 -26.75 5.98 6.53
CA GLU A 37 -27.98 5.21 6.77
C GLU A 37 -28.24 4.03 5.83
N ASP A 38 -27.62 3.98 4.63
CA ASP A 38 -27.79 2.84 3.73
C ASP A 38 -26.45 2.44 3.09
N VAL A 39 -25.85 1.38 3.58
CA VAL A 39 -24.66 0.78 2.95
C VAL A 39 -25.08 0.12 1.64
N HIS A 40 -24.92 0.86 0.55
CA HIS A 40 -25.26 0.35 -0.78
C HIS A 40 -24.12 -0.50 -1.34
N PHE A 41 -24.38 -1.77 -1.54
CA PHE A 41 -23.48 -2.69 -2.22
C PHE A 41 -24.22 -3.64 -3.15
N GLU A 42 -23.50 -4.12 -4.15
CA GLU A 42 -23.94 -5.11 -5.12
C GLU A 42 -22.91 -6.25 -5.18
N GLN A 43 -23.34 -7.49 -5.05
CA GLN A 43 -22.50 -8.63 -5.36
C GLN A 43 -22.35 -8.74 -6.88
N VAL A 44 -21.12 -8.75 -7.40
CA VAL A 44 -20.84 -8.79 -8.83
C VAL A 44 -20.34 -10.16 -9.26
N GLY A 45 -19.56 -10.81 -8.41
CA GLY A 45 -19.03 -12.15 -8.64
C GLY A 45 -19.91 -13.24 -8.02
N THR A 46 -19.85 -14.45 -8.57
CA THR A 46 -20.36 -15.63 -7.87
C THR A 46 -19.44 -15.95 -6.69
N VAL A 47 -20.01 -16.53 -5.62
CA VAL A 47 -19.19 -17.07 -4.53
C VAL A 47 -18.36 -18.22 -5.08
N GLN A 48 -17.05 -18.12 -4.88
CA GLN A 48 -16.10 -19.15 -5.26
C GLN A 48 -15.45 -19.74 -4.01
N THR A 49 -14.98 -20.97 -4.11
CA THR A 49 -14.29 -21.66 -3.02
C THR A 49 -12.88 -22.03 -3.46
N MET A 50 -11.90 -21.73 -2.63
CA MET A 50 -10.53 -22.16 -2.78
C MET A 50 -10.16 -23.04 -1.59
N GLY A 51 -9.71 -24.25 -1.83
CA GLY A 51 -9.26 -25.15 -0.78
C GLY A 51 -8.01 -24.62 -0.11
N LEU A 52 -7.90 -24.84 1.21
CA LEU A 52 -6.76 -24.35 1.99
C LEU A 52 -5.43 -24.95 1.49
N VAL A 53 -5.39 -26.25 1.29
CA VAL A 53 -4.22 -26.96 0.74
C VAL A 53 -3.94 -26.51 -0.69
N GLU A 54 -4.99 -26.39 -1.53
CA GLU A 54 -4.88 -25.89 -2.92
C GLU A 54 -4.25 -24.50 -2.97
N HIS A 55 -4.64 -23.63 -2.04
CA HIS A 55 -4.11 -22.26 -2.00
C HIS A 55 -2.61 -22.22 -1.66
N TYR A 56 -2.18 -22.96 -0.64
CA TYR A 56 -0.76 -23.01 -0.28
C TYR A 56 0.09 -23.79 -1.30
N ASP A 57 -0.44 -24.86 -1.91
CA ASP A 57 0.23 -25.55 -3.03
C ASP A 57 0.47 -24.59 -4.21
N ARG A 58 -0.51 -23.75 -4.52
CA ARG A 58 -0.40 -22.73 -5.57
C ARG A 58 0.64 -21.67 -5.22
N LEU A 59 0.62 -21.15 -4.00
CA LEU A 59 1.62 -20.17 -3.54
C LEU A 59 3.03 -20.76 -3.57
N LEU A 60 3.20 -22.01 -3.15
CA LEU A 60 4.51 -22.69 -3.17
C LEU A 60 5.01 -22.89 -4.59
N LYS A 61 4.15 -23.31 -5.49
CA LYS A 61 4.51 -23.49 -6.91
C LYS A 61 4.96 -22.17 -7.53
N GLU A 62 4.19 -21.11 -7.37
CA GLU A 62 4.51 -19.79 -7.90
C GLU A 62 5.80 -19.21 -7.27
N ALA A 63 5.98 -19.42 -5.96
CA ALA A 63 7.19 -19.00 -5.28
C ALA A 63 8.41 -19.76 -5.81
N THR A 64 8.29 -21.05 -6.06
CA THR A 64 9.37 -21.88 -6.63
C THR A 64 9.72 -21.46 -8.05
N GLU A 65 8.73 -21.20 -8.89
CA GLU A 65 8.93 -20.78 -10.28
C GLU A 65 9.58 -19.40 -10.40
N ASN A 66 9.24 -18.49 -9.51
CA ASN A 66 9.68 -17.08 -9.60
C ASN A 66 10.86 -16.74 -8.68
N ASN A 67 11.18 -17.57 -7.67
CA ASN A 67 12.08 -17.20 -6.59
C ASN A 67 12.85 -18.40 -6.01
N ALA A 68 13.39 -19.25 -6.86
CA ALA A 68 14.06 -20.51 -6.47
C ALA A 68 15.21 -20.32 -5.44
N ASP A 69 15.78 -19.11 -5.33
CA ASP A 69 16.89 -18.81 -4.42
C ASP A 69 16.45 -18.35 -3.01
N GLU A 70 15.13 -18.33 -2.73
CA GLU A 70 14.57 -17.79 -1.48
C GLU A 70 14.16 -18.90 -0.50
N THR A 71 15.14 -19.61 0.00
CA THR A 71 14.96 -20.79 0.87
C THR A 71 14.03 -20.52 2.06
N ASP A 72 14.18 -19.38 2.75
CA ASP A 72 13.37 -19.09 3.95
C ASP A 72 11.90 -18.87 3.64
N TYR A 73 11.60 -18.21 2.53
CA TYR A 73 10.22 -18.01 2.08
C TYR A 73 9.57 -19.31 1.61
N LEU A 74 10.31 -20.12 0.85
CA LEU A 74 9.84 -21.42 0.41
C LEU A 74 9.57 -22.33 1.60
N ASN A 75 10.47 -22.37 2.58
CA ASN A 75 10.29 -23.14 3.81
C ASN A 75 9.05 -22.67 4.58
N TYR A 76 8.84 -21.37 4.71
CA TYR A 76 7.64 -20.86 5.38
C TYR A 76 6.35 -21.30 4.69
N ILE A 77 6.24 -21.17 3.37
CA ILE A 77 5.04 -21.61 2.65
C ILE A 77 4.86 -23.13 2.79
N GLN A 78 5.97 -23.87 2.76
CA GLN A 78 5.93 -25.32 2.97
C GLN A 78 5.41 -25.67 4.37
N GLU A 79 5.87 -24.98 5.42
CA GLU A 79 5.38 -25.16 6.78
C GLU A 79 3.88 -24.84 6.91
N GLN A 80 3.40 -23.78 6.23
CA GLN A 80 1.98 -23.45 6.21
C GLN A 80 1.17 -24.52 5.45
N LEU A 81 1.69 -25.03 4.35
CA LEU A 81 1.09 -26.11 3.59
C LEU A 81 0.97 -27.40 4.41
N ASP A 82 2.02 -27.77 5.14
CA ASP A 82 2.02 -28.96 5.98
C ASP A 82 1.05 -28.79 7.17
N SER A 83 0.98 -27.60 7.74
CA SER A 83 -0.01 -27.26 8.77
C SER A 83 -1.44 -27.32 8.22
N ALA A 84 -1.66 -26.84 7.00
CA ALA A 84 -2.95 -26.92 6.33
C ALA A 84 -3.39 -28.38 6.06
N LYS A 85 -2.45 -29.23 5.62
CA LYS A 85 -2.70 -30.68 5.41
C LYS A 85 -3.06 -31.37 6.72
N LEU A 86 -2.31 -31.09 7.80
CA LEU A 86 -2.58 -31.64 9.12
C LEU A 86 -3.97 -31.24 9.63
N TYR A 87 -4.28 -29.95 9.55
CA TYR A 87 -5.59 -29.44 9.96
C TYR A 87 -6.74 -30.04 9.15
N GLN A 88 -6.55 -30.18 7.84
CA GLN A 88 -7.54 -30.84 6.99
C GLN A 88 -7.76 -32.31 7.41
N GLN A 89 -6.70 -33.03 7.75
CA GLN A 89 -6.80 -34.40 8.26
C GLN A 89 -7.55 -34.46 9.59
N GLU A 90 -7.24 -33.59 10.54
CA GLU A 90 -7.95 -33.49 11.83
C GLU A 90 -9.45 -33.21 11.65
N CYS A 91 -9.81 -32.33 10.72
CA CYS A 91 -11.21 -32.06 10.40
C CYS A 91 -11.91 -33.28 9.78
N PHE A 92 -11.25 -34.06 8.93
CA PHE A 92 -11.79 -35.30 8.39
C PHE A 92 -12.02 -36.34 9.49
N GLU A 93 -11.07 -36.50 10.41
CA GLU A 93 -11.18 -37.44 11.53
C GLU A 93 -12.34 -37.06 12.47
N GLN A 94 -12.49 -35.77 12.80
CA GLN A 94 -13.58 -35.26 13.63
C GLN A 94 -14.96 -35.39 12.97
N SER A 95 -15.04 -35.20 11.66
CA SER A 95 -16.31 -35.31 10.93
C SER A 95 -16.81 -36.73 10.76
N GLY A 96 -15.97 -37.75 11.04
CA GLY A 96 -16.28 -39.16 10.75
C GLY A 96 -16.36 -39.46 9.25
N ALA A 97 -16.01 -38.55 8.39
CA ALA A 97 -15.95 -38.73 6.95
C ALA A 97 -14.78 -39.67 6.60
N ASN A 98 -15.04 -40.74 5.92
CA ASN A 98 -13.98 -41.63 5.45
C ASN A 98 -13.09 -40.92 4.45
N SER A 99 -11.83 -40.74 4.77
CA SER A 99 -10.79 -40.22 3.88
C SER A 99 -10.54 -41.09 2.63
N SER A 100 -11.22 -42.23 2.52
CA SER A 100 -11.05 -43.27 1.48
C SER A 100 -12.00 -43.16 0.27
N GLY A 101 -12.81 -42.12 0.20
CA GLY A 101 -13.71 -41.90 -0.94
C GLY A 101 -13.10 -40.95 -1.97
N ASP A 102 -12.58 -41.55 -3.04
CA ASP A 102 -12.19 -40.90 -4.29
C ASP A 102 -11.19 -39.75 -4.23
N GLY A 103 -9.98 -40.05 -4.58
CA GLY A 103 -8.85 -39.25 -5.08
C GLY A 103 -8.70 -37.74 -4.75
N PRO A 104 -7.52 -37.18 -4.93
CA PRO A 104 -7.15 -35.85 -4.45
C PRO A 104 -8.01 -34.66 -4.95
N SER A 105 -8.92 -34.88 -5.87
CA SER A 105 -9.63 -33.80 -6.56
C SER A 105 -11.00 -33.40 -5.98
N GLY A 106 -11.66 -34.28 -5.19
CA GLY A 106 -13.03 -34.04 -4.71
C GLY A 106 -13.11 -33.33 -3.33
N ASN A 107 -12.19 -33.66 -2.43
CA ASN A 107 -12.24 -33.23 -1.02
C ASN A 107 -11.32 -32.04 -0.67
N ASN A 108 -10.44 -31.62 -1.57
CA ASN A 108 -9.50 -30.52 -1.32
C ASN A 108 -10.15 -29.15 -1.11
N ARG A 109 -11.45 -29.01 -1.39
CA ARG A 109 -12.23 -27.79 -1.21
C ARG A 109 -13.28 -27.88 -0.10
N ALA A 110 -13.24 -28.91 0.72
CA ALA A 110 -14.19 -29.04 1.82
C ALA A 110 -13.91 -28.04 2.95
N LEU A 111 -12.69 -27.54 2.99
CA LEU A 111 -12.24 -26.54 3.95
C LEU A 111 -11.27 -25.58 3.24
N GLY A 112 -11.36 -24.29 3.55
CA GLY A 112 -10.54 -23.24 2.94
C GLY A 112 -11.16 -21.86 3.05
N TYR A 113 -11.25 -21.18 1.92
CA TYR A 113 -11.82 -19.83 1.83
C TYR A 113 -12.96 -19.82 0.83
N GLN A 114 -13.99 -19.07 1.19
CA GLN A 114 -14.92 -18.55 0.19
C GLN A 114 -14.58 -17.11 -0.10
N TYR A 115 -14.81 -16.69 -1.33
CA TYR A 115 -14.59 -15.32 -1.73
C TYR A 115 -15.57 -14.88 -2.81
N THR A 116 -15.81 -13.59 -2.86
CA THR A 116 -16.62 -12.94 -3.90
C THR A 116 -16.15 -11.51 -4.11
N THR A 117 -16.64 -10.89 -5.14
CA THR A 117 -16.42 -9.48 -5.43
C THR A 117 -17.71 -8.69 -5.24
N ILE A 118 -17.59 -7.52 -4.64
CA ILE A 118 -18.68 -6.57 -4.44
C ILE A 118 -18.36 -5.22 -5.09
N ARG A 119 -19.39 -4.48 -5.46
CA ARG A 119 -19.31 -3.04 -5.73
C ARG A 119 -19.97 -2.27 -4.60
N TYR A 120 -19.45 -1.10 -4.30
CA TYR A 120 -19.97 -0.25 -3.24
C TYR A 120 -19.87 1.23 -3.60
N LYS A 121 -20.68 2.07 -2.94
CA LYS A 121 -20.67 3.51 -3.12
C LYS A 121 -19.65 4.17 -2.21
N SER A 122 -18.97 5.18 -2.73
CA SER A 122 -18.01 6.02 -2.00
C SER A 122 -17.93 7.40 -2.66
N ILE A 123 -16.98 8.22 -2.21
CA ILE A 123 -16.70 9.54 -2.77
C ILE A 123 -15.40 9.49 -3.57
N GLY A 124 -15.41 10.03 -4.77
CA GLY A 124 -14.26 10.13 -5.65
C GLY A 124 -13.36 11.34 -5.33
N TYR A 125 -12.20 11.37 -5.99
CA TYR A 125 -11.24 12.49 -5.84
C TYR A 125 -11.76 13.84 -6.35
N ASP A 126 -12.87 13.85 -7.06
CA ASP A 126 -13.57 15.07 -7.51
C ASP A 126 -14.67 15.52 -6.54
N GLY A 127 -14.89 14.80 -5.45
CA GLY A 127 -15.94 15.02 -4.47
C GLY A 127 -17.30 14.45 -4.88
N GLY A 128 -17.41 13.87 -6.07
CA GLY A 128 -18.64 13.22 -6.57
C GLY A 128 -18.78 11.78 -6.08
N ASN A 129 -19.98 11.22 -6.24
CA ASN A 129 -20.23 9.82 -5.95
C ASN A 129 -19.49 8.91 -6.93
N VAL A 130 -18.83 7.88 -6.42
CA VAL A 130 -18.13 6.86 -7.20
C VAL A 130 -18.57 5.46 -6.78
N THR A 131 -18.54 4.52 -7.73
CA THR A 131 -18.76 3.10 -7.43
C THR A 131 -17.44 2.38 -7.50
N LEU A 132 -16.97 1.89 -6.36
CA LEU A 132 -15.71 1.14 -6.21
C LEU A 132 -15.99 -0.35 -6.10
N SER A 133 -14.94 -1.16 -6.08
CA SER A 133 -15.02 -2.62 -5.92
C SER A 133 -14.07 -3.13 -4.85
N ALA A 134 -14.42 -4.28 -4.26
CA ALA A 134 -13.63 -4.95 -3.25
C ALA A 134 -13.75 -6.47 -3.36
N LEU A 135 -12.66 -7.15 -3.01
CA LEU A 135 -12.63 -8.58 -2.73
C LEU A 135 -13.04 -8.81 -1.29
N VAL A 136 -13.95 -9.75 -1.07
CA VAL A 136 -14.38 -10.22 0.26
C VAL A 136 -14.03 -11.69 0.38
N VAL A 137 -13.26 -12.06 1.41
CA VAL A 137 -12.78 -13.42 1.66
C VAL A 137 -13.15 -13.83 3.07
N TRP A 138 -13.67 -15.03 3.25
CA TRP A 138 -14.03 -15.54 4.57
C TRP A 138 -13.73 -17.04 4.70
N PRO A 139 -13.56 -17.55 5.92
CA PRO A 139 -13.28 -18.96 6.14
C PRO A 139 -14.46 -19.85 5.73
N PHE A 140 -14.17 -21.06 5.34
CA PHE A 140 -15.14 -22.05 4.88
C PHE A 140 -14.74 -23.45 5.35
N ASN A 141 -15.67 -24.16 5.98
CA ASN A 141 -15.45 -25.55 6.43
C ASN A 141 -16.76 -26.33 6.46
N THR A 142 -16.92 -27.23 5.52
CA THR A 142 -18.10 -28.13 5.45
C THR A 142 -17.93 -29.45 6.19
N LEU A 143 -16.74 -29.73 6.72
CA LEU A 143 -16.45 -30.98 7.41
C LEU A 143 -16.96 -31.00 8.85
N ILE A 144 -16.84 -29.86 9.55
CA ILE A 144 -17.22 -29.76 10.97
C ILE A 144 -18.42 -28.83 11.12
N ALA A 145 -18.24 -27.58 10.82
CA ALA A 145 -19.25 -26.54 10.78
C ALA A 145 -18.70 -25.37 9.98
N ASP A 146 -19.57 -24.64 9.29
CA ASP A 146 -19.16 -23.40 8.62
C ASP A 146 -18.87 -22.34 9.70
N PRO A 147 -17.63 -21.90 9.86
CA PRO A 147 -17.24 -21.05 10.97
C PRO A 147 -17.71 -19.61 10.79
N ASP A 148 -18.22 -19.01 11.84
CA ASP A 148 -18.40 -17.57 11.92
C ASP A 148 -17.03 -16.90 12.02
N ALA A 149 -16.83 -15.75 11.37
CA ALA A 149 -15.57 -15.03 11.44
C ALA A 149 -15.39 -14.37 12.83
N ASN A 150 -14.23 -14.59 13.44
CA ASN A 150 -13.88 -14.05 14.75
C ASN A 150 -13.58 -12.55 14.68
N ASN A 151 -12.95 -12.10 13.60
CA ASN A 151 -12.48 -10.72 13.43
C ASN A 151 -12.55 -10.28 11.98
N VAL A 152 -12.21 -9.01 11.74
CA VAL A 152 -12.15 -8.39 10.41
C VAL A 152 -10.74 -7.91 10.13
N ILE A 153 -10.21 -8.23 8.96
CA ILE A 153 -8.96 -7.70 8.46
C ILE A 153 -9.23 -6.75 7.30
N ILE A 154 -8.79 -5.52 7.46
CA ILE A 154 -8.83 -4.48 6.43
C ILE A 154 -7.54 -4.59 5.63
N GLY A 155 -7.59 -5.29 4.51
CA GLY A 155 -6.44 -5.53 3.65
C GLY A 155 -6.16 -4.33 2.74
N CYS A 156 -4.93 -3.82 2.81
CA CYS A 156 -4.47 -2.69 2.01
C CYS A 156 -3.34 -3.17 1.09
N HIS A 157 -3.64 -3.33 -0.20
CA HIS A 157 -2.67 -3.89 -1.16
C HIS A 157 -1.56 -2.91 -1.54
N CYS A 158 -0.42 -3.43 -1.99
CA CYS A 158 0.72 -2.64 -2.45
C CYS A 158 0.45 -1.93 -3.80
N THR A 159 1.46 -1.26 -4.34
CA THR A 159 1.36 -0.59 -5.64
C THR A 159 1.10 -1.61 -6.75
N ILE A 160 0.08 -1.35 -7.55
CA ILE A 160 -0.23 -2.08 -8.77
C ILE A 160 -0.15 -1.17 -9.98
N GLY A 161 0.33 -1.70 -11.10
CA GLY A 161 0.38 -1.01 -12.39
C GLY A 161 -0.75 -1.42 -13.31
N SER A 162 -1.20 -2.67 -13.19
CA SER A 162 -2.18 -3.28 -14.09
C SER A 162 -3.52 -3.52 -13.39
N ASN A 163 -4.60 -3.28 -14.14
CA ASN A 163 -5.93 -3.66 -13.67
C ASN A 163 -6.09 -5.20 -13.52
N LYS A 164 -5.17 -6.01 -14.07
CA LYS A 164 -5.16 -7.46 -13.86
C LYS A 164 -4.69 -7.86 -12.45
N GLU A 165 -3.89 -6.99 -11.80
CA GLU A 165 -3.36 -7.23 -10.47
C GLU A 165 -4.34 -6.85 -9.35
N ARG A 166 -5.48 -6.24 -9.68
CA ARG A 166 -6.46 -5.79 -8.69
C ARG A 166 -7.00 -6.93 -7.82
N PRO A 167 -7.30 -6.69 -6.55
CA PRO A 167 -7.86 -7.70 -5.64
C PRO A 167 -9.10 -8.42 -6.17
N THR A 168 -10.03 -7.73 -6.83
CA THR A 168 -11.25 -8.35 -7.38
C THR A 168 -11.02 -9.26 -8.58
N ASN A 169 -9.78 -9.34 -9.10
CA ASN A 169 -9.38 -10.33 -10.09
C ASN A 169 -8.88 -11.64 -9.46
N PHE A 170 -8.87 -11.73 -8.15
CA PHE A 170 -8.44 -12.91 -7.41
C PHE A 170 -9.14 -14.18 -7.88
N GLY A 171 -8.36 -15.24 -8.15
CA GLY A 171 -8.88 -16.52 -8.63
C GLY A 171 -9.08 -16.63 -10.15
N HIS A 172 -8.95 -15.56 -10.93
CA HIS A 172 -8.97 -15.63 -12.39
C HIS A 172 -7.65 -16.21 -12.93
N GLN A 173 -7.71 -16.88 -14.08
CA GLN A 173 -6.54 -17.58 -14.67
C GLN A 173 -5.42 -16.64 -15.09
N ASP A 174 -5.74 -15.39 -15.44
CA ASP A 174 -4.79 -14.34 -15.84
C ASP A 174 -4.34 -13.47 -14.65
N TYR A 175 -4.74 -13.84 -13.43
CA TYR A 175 -4.31 -13.19 -12.23
C TYR A 175 -2.83 -13.55 -11.96
N SER A 176 -1.93 -12.60 -12.22
CA SER A 176 -0.60 -12.71 -11.64
C SER A 176 -0.77 -12.43 -10.15
N ILE A 177 -0.60 -13.44 -9.31
CA ILE A 177 -0.78 -13.28 -7.89
C ILE A 177 0.16 -12.18 -7.42
N GLN A 178 -0.41 -11.04 -7.09
CA GLN A 178 0.29 -10.15 -6.17
C GLN A 178 0.45 -10.92 -4.88
N THR A 179 1.69 -11.12 -4.52
CA THR A 179 2.05 -11.88 -3.32
C THR A 179 1.32 -11.35 -2.10
N ASP A 180 1.09 -10.03 -2.02
CA ASP A 180 0.40 -9.42 -0.89
C ASP A 180 -1.10 -9.73 -0.83
N VAL A 181 -1.84 -9.68 -1.94
CA VAL A 181 -3.27 -10.02 -1.95
C VAL A 181 -3.49 -11.49 -1.62
N GLY A 182 -2.67 -12.38 -2.19
CA GLY A 182 -2.70 -13.80 -1.85
C GLY A 182 -2.41 -14.06 -0.38
N MET A 183 -1.40 -13.39 0.17
CA MET A 183 -1.04 -13.50 1.60
C MET A 183 -2.10 -12.88 2.52
N MET A 184 -2.76 -11.79 2.12
CA MET A 184 -3.90 -11.23 2.87
C MET A 184 -5.09 -12.19 2.87
N ALA A 185 -5.39 -12.83 1.73
CA ALA A 185 -6.45 -13.84 1.65
C ALA A 185 -6.17 -15.03 2.59
N CYS A 186 -4.89 -15.44 2.75
CA CYS A 186 -4.49 -16.44 3.74
C CYS A 186 -4.81 -16.00 5.18
N CYS A 187 -4.87 -14.70 5.47
CA CYS A 187 -5.24 -14.19 6.79
C CYS A 187 -6.72 -14.47 7.15
N ALA A 188 -7.56 -14.90 6.21
CA ALA A 188 -8.89 -15.41 6.53
C ALA A 188 -8.81 -16.62 7.46
N LYS A 189 -7.70 -17.37 7.42
CA LYS A 189 -7.39 -18.40 8.40
C LYS A 189 -5.95 -18.29 8.85
N THR A 190 -5.74 -17.94 10.12
CA THR A 190 -4.42 -17.79 10.70
C THR A 190 -4.18 -18.92 11.69
N TYR A 191 -3.08 -19.66 11.52
CA TYR A 191 -2.68 -20.72 12.43
C TYR A 191 -1.71 -20.20 13.48
N GLY A 192 -1.83 -20.72 14.69
CA GLY A 192 -0.90 -20.42 15.76
C GLY A 192 -0.96 -21.49 16.86
N PRO A 193 0.04 -21.58 17.75
CA PRO A 193 0.00 -22.52 18.87
C PRO A 193 -1.27 -22.31 19.70
N GLY A 194 -2.22 -23.24 19.59
CA GLY A 194 -3.43 -23.29 20.42
C GLY A 194 -4.64 -22.48 19.94
N ALA A 195 -4.62 -21.82 18.79
CA ALA A 195 -5.81 -21.18 18.22
C ALA A 195 -5.70 -20.96 16.71
N ALA A 196 -6.72 -21.36 15.96
CA ALA A 196 -6.96 -20.86 14.62
C ALA A 196 -7.83 -19.60 14.74
N TYR A 197 -7.37 -18.47 14.15
CA TYR A 197 -8.22 -17.31 13.96
C TYR A 197 -8.89 -17.43 12.59
N GLU A 198 -10.19 -17.20 12.59
CA GLU A 198 -11.01 -17.18 11.38
C GLU A 198 -11.48 -15.75 11.18
N ASN A 199 -11.04 -15.12 10.07
CA ASN A 199 -11.23 -13.71 9.86
C ASN A 199 -11.99 -13.44 8.56
N LEU A 200 -12.87 -12.46 8.58
CA LEU A 200 -13.37 -11.81 7.37
C LEU A 200 -12.27 -10.86 6.87
N VAL A 201 -11.81 -11.06 5.63
CA VAL A 201 -10.80 -10.20 5.00
C VAL A 201 -11.45 -9.41 3.88
N ILE A 202 -11.28 -8.09 3.87
CA ILE A 202 -11.83 -7.20 2.86
C ILE A 202 -10.70 -6.41 2.25
N ILE A 203 -10.53 -6.51 0.92
CA ILE A 203 -9.44 -5.90 0.18
C ILE A 203 -10.02 -5.07 -0.97
N PRO A 204 -10.17 -3.75 -0.82
CA PRO A 204 -10.61 -2.85 -1.90
C PRO A 204 -9.60 -2.73 -3.04
N ASP A 205 -10.08 -2.53 -4.27
CA ASP A 205 -9.24 -2.33 -5.46
C ASP A 205 -8.55 -0.95 -5.51
N TYR A 206 -8.96 0.01 -4.74
CA TYR A 206 -8.74 1.46 -4.80
C TYR A 206 -9.33 2.11 -6.08
N GLN A 207 -9.64 3.41 -6.01
CA GLN A 207 -10.10 4.16 -7.19
C GLN A 207 -9.02 4.14 -8.28
N GLY A 208 -9.45 4.00 -9.52
CA GLY A 208 -8.59 3.83 -10.68
C GLY A 208 -8.38 2.38 -11.10
N PHE A 209 -8.84 1.42 -10.28
CA PHE A 209 -8.83 -0.01 -10.60
C PHE A 209 -10.23 -0.63 -10.42
N GLY A 210 -10.39 -1.86 -10.88
CA GLY A 210 -11.66 -2.58 -10.77
C GLY A 210 -12.82 -1.84 -11.43
N ALA A 211 -13.86 -1.55 -10.66
CA ALA A 211 -15.05 -0.86 -11.15
C ALA A 211 -14.77 0.56 -11.69
N THR A 212 -13.64 1.15 -11.33
CA THR A 212 -13.23 2.51 -11.74
C THR A 212 -11.95 2.51 -12.58
N HIS A 213 -11.67 1.44 -13.28
CA HIS A 213 -10.41 1.29 -14.03
C HIS A 213 -10.15 2.42 -15.05
N GLY A 214 -11.20 3.10 -15.53
CA GLY A 214 -11.09 4.28 -16.39
C GLY A 214 -10.68 5.58 -15.67
N ASP A 215 -10.77 5.63 -14.34
CA ASP A 215 -10.42 6.80 -13.56
C ASP A 215 -8.90 6.89 -13.32
N VAL A 216 -8.42 8.08 -12.95
CA VAL A 216 -7.08 8.23 -12.41
C VAL A 216 -6.99 7.54 -11.05
N HIS A 217 -5.90 6.80 -10.81
CA HIS A 217 -5.62 6.27 -9.47
C HIS A 217 -5.08 7.40 -8.57
N PRO A 218 -5.77 7.75 -7.44
CA PRO A 218 -5.31 8.78 -6.51
C PRO A 218 -4.16 8.26 -5.65
N TYR A 219 -3.05 7.89 -6.30
CA TYR A 219 -1.88 7.29 -5.69
C TYR A 219 -1.31 8.20 -4.58
N LEU A 220 -1.19 7.67 -3.35
CA LEU A 220 -0.77 8.37 -2.14
C LEU A 220 -1.69 9.54 -1.71
N SER A 221 -2.93 9.62 -2.21
CA SER A 221 -3.95 10.51 -1.64
C SER A 221 -4.55 9.87 -0.38
N GLN A 222 -3.81 9.97 0.72
CA GLN A 222 -3.97 9.12 1.91
C GLN A 222 -5.37 9.17 2.54
N THR A 223 -5.87 10.37 2.83
CA THR A 223 -7.18 10.56 3.50
C THR A 223 -8.34 10.08 2.62
N LEU A 224 -8.29 10.36 1.32
CA LEU A 224 -9.31 9.90 0.37
C LEU A 224 -9.32 8.38 0.27
N THR A 225 -8.14 7.78 0.09
CA THR A 225 -8.03 6.31 -0.05
C THR A 225 -8.49 5.62 1.25
N ALA A 226 -8.11 6.15 2.42
CA ALA A 226 -8.57 5.60 3.70
C ALA A 226 -10.10 5.59 3.83
N ARG A 227 -10.76 6.69 3.46
CA ARG A 227 -12.22 6.76 3.43
C ARG A 227 -12.82 5.72 2.48
N GLN A 228 -12.31 5.65 1.25
CA GLN A 228 -12.79 4.71 0.23
C GLN A 228 -12.65 3.26 0.68
N VAL A 229 -11.53 2.94 1.35
CA VAL A 229 -11.29 1.62 1.95
C VAL A 229 -12.35 1.33 3.03
N LEU A 230 -12.62 2.26 3.94
CA LEU A 230 -13.59 2.07 5.01
C LEU A 230 -15.03 1.90 4.49
N ASP A 231 -15.40 2.63 3.43
CA ASP A 231 -16.69 2.42 2.77
C ASP A 231 -16.79 1.00 2.18
N GLY A 232 -15.68 0.48 1.62
CA GLY A 232 -15.59 -0.91 1.17
C GLY A 232 -15.68 -1.93 2.30
N VAL A 233 -15.08 -1.61 3.46
CA VAL A 233 -15.16 -2.46 4.66
C VAL A 233 -16.58 -2.52 5.20
N ARG A 234 -17.28 -1.39 5.29
CA ARG A 234 -18.72 -1.37 5.66
C ARG A 234 -19.54 -2.27 4.74
N ALA A 235 -19.33 -2.12 3.43
CA ALA A 235 -20.01 -2.93 2.42
C ALA A 235 -19.69 -4.42 2.53
N GLY A 236 -18.43 -4.77 2.74
CA GLY A 236 -17.99 -6.15 2.91
C GLY A 236 -18.55 -6.82 4.17
N ILE A 237 -18.56 -6.10 5.30
CA ILE A 237 -19.19 -6.57 6.54
C ILE A 237 -20.69 -6.77 6.34
N ALA A 238 -21.38 -5.78 5.76
CA ALA A 238 -22.82 -5.87 5.50
C ALA A 238 -23.17 -7.00 4.53
N TYR A 239 -22.32 -7.24 3.52
CA TYR A 239 -22.46 -8.38 2.61
C TYR A 239 -22.34 -9.71 3.38
N TYR A 240 -21.27 -9.87 4.16
CA TYR A 240 -21.01 -11.10 4.92
C TYR A 240 -22.15 -11.42 5.89
N GLN A 241 -22.65 -10.41 6.61
CA GLN A 241 -23.71 -10.55 7.60
C GLN A 241 -25.08 -10.90 7.02
N LYS A 242 -25.29 -10.94 5.68
CA LYS A 242 -26.54 -11.45 5.09
C LYS A 242 -26.76 -12.95 5.34
N SER A 243 -25.69 -13.72 5.42
CA SER A 243 -25.75 -15.19 5.53
C SER A 243 -24.86 -15.78 6.63
N HIS A 244 -23.98 -14.96 7.22
CA HIS A 244 -23.03 -15.36 8.25
C HIS A 244 -23.09 -14.39 9.43
N LYS A 245 -22.34 -14.68 10.49
CA LYS A 245 -22.23 -13.81 11.65
C LYS A 245 -20.77 -13.47 11.93
N LEU A 246 -20.54 -12.31 12.49
CA LEU A 246 -19.31 -12.00 13.19
C LEU A 246 -19.48 -12.34 14.66
N GLU A 247 -18.44 -12.84 15.29
CA GLU A 247 -18.41 -13.09 16.72
C GLU A 247 -18.78 -11.83 17.51
N LYS A 248 -19.42 -12.01 18.69
CA LYS A 248 -19.96 -10.87 19.47
C LYS A 248 -18.90 -9.81 19.80
N ASN A 249 -17.65 -10.22 20.02
CA ASN A 249 -16.55 -9.35 20.43
C ASN A 249 -15.50 -9.24 19.32
N TRP A 250 -15.95 -9.28 18.05
CA TRP A 250 -15.05 -9.14 16.93
C TRP A 250 -14.27 -7.83 16.97
N LYS A 251 -13.07 -7.86 16.45
CA LYS A 251 -12.21 -6.69 16.30
C LYS A 251 -11.82 -6.52 14.84
N SER A 252 -11.42 -5.33 14.48
CA SER A 252 -10.77 -5.11 13.20
C SER A 252 -9.35 -4.58 13.35
N LEU A 253 -8.53 -4.84 12.33
CA LEU A 253 -7.24 -4.20 12.16
C LEU A 253 -6.98 -3.92 10.68
N SER A 254 -6.17 -2.90 10.40
CA SER A 254 -5.69 -2.63 9.04
C SER A 254 -4.26 -3.15 8.87
N LEU A 255 -3.95 -3.71 7.72
CA LEU A 255 -2.61 -4.18 7.39
C LEU A 255 -2.25 -3.94 5.93
N GLY A 256 -0.97 -3.72 5.67
CA GLY A 256 -0.46 -3.57 4.31
C GLY A 256 1.04 -3.30 4.24
N TYR A 257 1.59 -3.50 3.05
CA TYR A 257 2.99 -3.30 2.72
C TYR A 257 3.15 -2.27 1.60
N SER A 258 4.24 -1.49 1.59
CA SER A 258 4.52 -0.46 0.58
C SER A 258 3.39 0.58 0.50
N GLN A 259 2.78 0.84 -0.66
CA GLN A 259 1.58 1.68 -0.73
C GLN A 259 0.52 1.21 0.27
N GLY A 260 0.30 -0.10 0.37
CA GLY A 260 -0.64 -0.68 1.33
C GLY A 260 -0.28 -0.37 2.78
N GLY A 261 1.01 -0.31 3.12
CA GLY A 261 1.47 0.10 4.44
C GLY A 261 1.05 1.53 4.79
N SER A 262 1.18 2.45 3.84
CA SER A 262 0.71 3.83 4.05
C SER A 262 -0.82 3.93 4.07
N VAL A 263 -1.53 3.15 3.26
CA VAL A 263 -2.99 3.10 3.28
C VAL A 263 -3.49 2.51 4.61
N ALA A 264 -2.85 1.46 5.13
CA ALA A 264 -3.21 0.88 6.44
C ALA A 264 -3.04 1.90 7.58
N MET A 265 -1.95 2.67 7.58
CA MET A 265 -1.75 3.78 8.52
C MET A 265 -2.78 4.90 8.31
N ALA A 266 -3.09 5.23 7.06
CA ALA A 266 -4.10 6.25 6.73
C ALA A 266 -5.50 5.84 7.20
N VAL A 267 -5.87 4.57 7.08
CA VAL A 267 -7.11 3.99 7.62
C VAL A 267 -7.15 4.14 9.14
N HIS A 268 -6.08 3.74 9.84
CA HIS A 268 -5.96 3.90 11.29
C HIS A 268 -6.18 5.37 11.71
N ARG A 269 -5.39 6.28 11.10
CA ARG A 269 -5.52 7.72 11.36
C ARG A 269 -6.92 8.24 11.06
N TYR A 270 -7.55 7.79 9.97
CA TYR A 270 -8.89 8.24 9.58
C TYR A 270 -9.94 7.78 10.60
N ILE A 271 -9.86 6.54 11.07
CA ILE A 271 -10.74 5.99 12.12
C ILE A 271 -10.67 6.87 13.37
N GLU A 272 -9.48 7.10 13.92
CA GLU A 272 -9.30 7.86 15.15
C GLU A 272 -9.65 9.34 14.99
N LYS A 273 -9.28 9.97 13.87
CA LYS A 273 -9.62 11.37 13.62
C LYS A 273 -11.11 11.63 13.46
N ASN A 274 -11.90 10.63 13.10
CA ASN A 274 -13.34 10.74 12.89
C ASN A 274 -14.18 10.01 13.94
N ASN A 275 -13.55 9.51 15.02
CA ASN A 275 -14.19 8.77 16.13
C ASN A 275 -15.01 7.55 15.63
N LEU A 276 -14.40 6.75 14.74
CA LEU A 276 -15.04 5.57 14.12
C LEU A 276 -14.61 4.26 14.78
N GLU A 277 -13.85 4.29 15.86
CA GLU A 277 -13.28 3.12 16.53
C GLU A 277 -14.36 2.13 16.95
N SER A 278 -15.46 2.64 17.50
CA SER A 278 -16.59 1.80 17.92
C SER A 278 -17.35 1.22 16.74
N GLU A 279 -17.43 1.92 15.60
CA GLU A 279 -18.11 1.41 14.40
C GLU A 279 -17.38 0.19 13.83
N PHE A 280 -16.05 0.27 13.79
CA PHE A 280 -15.20 -0.79 13.22
C PHE A 280 -14.67 -1.77 14.28
N ASN A 281 -14.99 -1.60 15.55
CA ASN A 281 -14.34 -2.34 16.66
C ASN A 281 -12.81 -2.36 16.45
N PHE A 282 -12.25 -1.20 16.11
CA PHE A 282 -10.88 -1.07 15.66
C PHE A 282 -9.90 -1.34 16.80
N ALA A 283 -8.88 -2.15 16.53
CA ALA A 283 -7.93 -2.61 17.54
C ALA A 283 -6.46 -2.26 17.20
N GLY A 284 -6.18 -1.79 15.97
CA GLY A 284 -4.83 -1.38 15.61
C GLY A 284 -4.46 -1.64 14.17
N SER A 285 -3.19 -1.47 13.83
CA SER A 285 -2.68 -1.64 12.47
C SER A 285 -1.28 -2.26 12.41
N VAL A 286 -0.98 -2.89 11.27
CA VAL A 286 0.32 -3.46 10.93
C VAL A 286 0.77 -2.89 9.60
N CYS A 287 1.83 -2.07 9.61
CA CYS A 287 2.23 -1.25 8.47
C CYS A 287 3.70 -1.52 8.10
N GLY A 288 3.95 -2.00 6.88
CA GLY A 288 5.29 -2.32 6.39
C GLY A 288 5.76 -1.39 5.28
N ASN A 289 6.98 -0.87 5.38
CA ASN A 289 7.69 -0.10 4.34
C ASN A 289 6.82 0.94 3.60
N GLY A 290 5.92 1.60 4.32
CA GLY A 290 4.94 2.51 3.71
C GLY A 290 5.51 3.91 3.47
N PRO A 291 5.13 4.56 2.34
CA PRO A 291 5.44 5.97 2.08
C PRO A 291 4.55 6.90 2.95
N TYR A 292 4.83 6.89 4.27
CA TYR A 292 4.10 7.71 5.27
C TYR A 292 4.40 9.21 5.15
N ASP A 293 5.51 9.54 4.48
CA ASP A 293 5.97 10.89 4.19
C ASP A 293 6.47 10.98 2.74
N PRO A 294 5.56 11.14 1.76
CA PRO A 294 5.93 11.20 0.35
C PRO A 294 6.85 12.38 0.03
N LEU A 295 6.79 13.45 0.84
CA LEU A 295 7.67 14.59 0.68
C LEU A 295 9.11 14.25 1.08
N ALA A 296 9.32 13.52 2.19
CA ALA A 296 10.63 13.05 2.60
C ALA A 296 11.23 12.09 1.55
N THR A 297 10.42 11.21 0.98
CA THR A 297 10.84 10.31 -0.10
C THR A 297 11.32 11.11 -1.33
N LEU A 298 10.56 12.10 -1.78
CA LEU A 298 10.96 12.93 -2.92
C LEU A 298 12.24 13.73 -2.63
N LYS A 299 12.37 14.32 -1.44
CA LYS A 299 13.58 15.05 -1.04
C LYS A 299 14.80 14.15 -1.05
N ARG A 300 14.68 12.93 -0.55
CA ARG A 300 15.78 11.95 -0.56
C ARG A 300 16.19 11.56 -1.98
N TYR A 301 15.24 11.36 -2.89
CA TYR A 301 15.55 11.12 -4.30
C TYR A 301 16.34 12.28 -4.93
N VAL A 302 16.00 13.53 -4.56
CA VAL A 302 16.71 14.71 -5.02
C VAL A 302 18.11 14.80 -4.43
N ASP A 303 18.28 14.55 -3.13
CA ASP A 303 19.56 14.60 -2.43
C ASP A 303 20.55 13.54 -2.95
N ASP A 304 20.07 12.33 -3.24
CA ASP A 304 20.88 11.23 -3.78
C ASP A 304 21.05 11.30 -5.31
N ASP A 305 20.25 12.12 -6.00
CA ASP A 305 20.11 12.13 -7.46
C ASP A 305 19.82 10.74 -8.04
N LYS A 306 19.07 9.89 -7.31
CA LYS A 306 18.75 8.51 -7.68
C LYS A 306 17.26 8.21 -7.41
N VAL A 307 16.58 7.67 -8.42
CA VAL A 307 15.21 7.16 -8.32
C VAL A 307 15.18 5.72 -8.81
N TRP A 308 15.01 4.78 -7.88
CA TRP A 308 15.03 3.35 -8.20
C TRP A 308 13.75 2.86 -8.87
N MET A 309 12.62 3.49 -8.54
CA MET A 309 11.32 3.20 -9.16
C MET A 309 10.77 4.48 -9.80
N PRO A 310 11.36 4.97 -10.91
CA PRO A 310 10.89 6.18 -11.59
C PRO A 310 9.43 6.07 -12.05
N VAL A 311 8.91 4.86 -12.29
CA VAL A 311 7.49 4.62 -12.57
C VAL A 311 6.62 5.02 -11.38
N SER A 312 6.95 4.57 -10.16
CA SER A 312 6.18 4.92 -8.95
C SER A 312 6.27 6.40 -8.60
N ALA A 313 7.46 7.01 -8.81
CA ALA A 313 7.63 8.45 -8.64
C ALA A 313 6.78 9.24 -9.65
N ALA A 314 6.71 8.80 -10.90
CA ALA A 314 5.85 9.39 -11.92
C ALA A 314 4.35 9.19 -11.62
N MET A 315 3.95 8.01 -11.11
CA MET A 315 2.58 7.76 -10.64
C MET A 315 2.18 8.75 -9.53
N MET A 316 3.07 9.01 -8.56
CA MET A 316 2.84 9.99 -7.50
C MET A 316 2.64 11.39 -8.07
N MET A 317 3.53 11.86 -8.96
CA MET A 317 3.41 13.18 -9.58
C MET A 317 2.14 13.31 -10.42
N TYR A 318 1.84 12.30 -11.23
CA TYR A 318 0.64 12.26 -12.07
C TYR A 318 -0.63 12.28 -11.22
N SER A 319 -0.69 11.45 -10.17
CA SER A 319 -1.80 11.44 -9.24
C SER A 319 -2.02 12.81 -8.59
N MET A 320 -0.97 13.45 -8.09
CA MET A 320 -1.10 14.79 -7.48
C MET A 320 -1.61 15.83 -8.48
N CYS A 321 -1.17 15.78 -9.75
CA CYS A 321 -1.66 16.68 -10.80
C CYS A 321 -3.15 16.50 -11.08
N GLU A 322 -3.62 15.26 -11.11
CA GLU A 322 -4.97 14.95 -11.58
C GLU A 322 -6.01 14.88 -10.47
N THR A 323 -5.59 14.65 -9.22
CA THR A 323 -6.52 14.40 -8.11
C THR A 323 -6.44 15.41 -6.98
N SER A 324 -5.28 16.04 -6.75
CA SER A 324 -5.15 17.03 -5.67
C SER A 324 -5.86 18.34 -6.02
N HIS A 325 -6.69 18.86 -5.10
CA HIS A 325 -7.35 20.16 -5.23
C HIS A 325 -6.35 21.33 -5.44
N ARG A 326 -5.08 21.15 -5.07
CA ARG A 326 -4.02 22.14 -5.24
C ARG A 326 -3.54 22.26 -6.68
N LEU A 327 -3.56 21.18 -7.43
CA LEU A 327 -2.95 21.05 -8.76
C LEU A 327 -3.96 20.83 -9.88
N LYS A 328 -5.01 20.03 -9.64
CA LYS A 328 -6.00 19.62 -10.63
C LYS A 328 -6.61 20.82 -11.35
N GLY A 329 -6.53 20.79 -12.69
CA GLY A 329 -7.04 21.86 -13.55
C GLY A 329 -6.27 23.17 -13.49
N LYS A 330 -5.18 23.26 -12.73
CA LYS A 330 -4.34 24.45 -12.58
C LYS A 330 -2.95 24.26 -13.17
N HIS A 331 -2.40 23.06 -13.04
CA HIS A 331 -1.04 22.73 -13.46
C HIS A 331 -1.00 21.35 -14.12
N THR A 332 -0.16 21.22 -15.13
CA THR A 332 0.02 20.00 -15.91
C THR A 332 1.34 19.31 -15.54
N ILE A 333 1.43 18.02 -15.84
CA ILE A 333 2.54 17.15 -15.41
C ILE A 333 3.91 17.59 -15.95
N ASP A 334 3.94 18.29 -17.10
CA ASP A 334 5.16 18.85 -17.72
C ASP A 334 5.83 19.95 -16.88
N LYS A 335 5.17 20.46 -15.84
CA LYS A 335 5.77 21.36 -14.86
C LYS A 335 6.73 20.64 -13.91
N PHE A 336 6.57 19.35 -13.77
CA PHE A 336 7.29 18.51 -12.81
C PHE A 336 8.16 17.45 -13.48
N LEU A 337 7.64 16.73 -14.47
CA LEU A 337 8.37 15.71 -15.21
C LEU A 337 9.05 16.28 -16.45
N THR A 338 10.27 15.80 -16.70
CA THR A 338 11.03 16.20 -17.90
C THR A 338 10.37 15.70 -19.17
N LYS A 339 10.63 16.42 -20.27
CA LYS A 339 10.28 15.94 -21.60
C LYS A 339 10.92 14.58 -21.91
N LYS A 340 12.13 14.32 -21.44
CA LYS A 340 12.83 13.02 -21.58
C LYS A 340 12.00 11.87 -21.03
N PHE A 341 11.43 12.04 -19.82
CA PHE A 341 10.56 11.02 -19.22
C PHE A 341 9.24 10.89 -19.97
N ILE A 342 8.60 12.00 -20.32
CA ILE A 342 7.31 11.99 -21.03
C ILE A 342 7.46 11.31 -22.40
N ASP A 343 8.54 11.60 -23.14
CA ASP A 343 8.82 11.00 -24.46
C ASP A 343 9.10 9.48 -24.38
N SER A 344 9.41 8.94 -23.20
CA SER A 344 9.56 7.48 -23.03
C SER A 344 8.25 6.71 -23.25
N GLY A 345 7.11 7.37 -23.18
CA GLY A 345 5.78 6.77 -23.29
C GLY A 345 5.29 6.06 -22.02
N VAL A 346 6.11 6.00 -20.96
CA VAL A 346 5.74 5.31 -19.70
C VAL A 346 4.55 5.99 -19.00
N LEU A 347 4.42 7.30 -19.13
CA LEU A 347 3.25 8.02 -18.59
C LEU A 347 1.92 7.50 -19.19
N GLU A 348 1.91 7.16 -20.47
CA GLU A 348 0.72 6.60 -21.13
C GLU A 348 0.45 5.16 -20.66
N LEU A 349 1.48 4.39 -20.35
CA LEU A 349 1.33 3.05 -19.76
C LEU A 349 0.73 3.14 -18.33
N ILE A 350 1.15 4.12 -17.53
CA ILE A 350 0.57 4.41 -16.20
C ILE A 350 -0.92 4.73 -16.33
N LYS A 351 -1.31 5.51 -17.32
CA LYS A 351 -2.73 5.84 -17.59
C LYS A 351 -3.53 4.64 -18.06
N ALA A 352 -2.95 3.81 -18.92
CA ALA A 352 -3.63 2.65 -19.52
C ALA A 352 -3.88 1.52 -18.51
N LYS A 353 -2.98 1.31 -17.53
CA LYS A 353 -3.08 0.25 -16.52
C LYS A 353 -3.23 -1.17 -17.10
N GLU A 354 -2.53 -1.43 -18.19
CA GLU A 354 -2.58 -2.73 -18.89
C GLU A 354 -1.46 -3.69 -18.47
N ILE A 355 -0.34 -3.14 -17.98
CA ILE A 355 0.85 -3.89 -17.57
C ILE A 355 1.28 -3.46 -16.16
N ASP A 356 1.97 -4.36 -15.45
CA ASP A 356 2.46 -4.11 -14.10
C ASP A 356 3.60 -3.09 -14.05
N THR A 357 3.97 -2.66 -12.84
CA THR A 357 5.03 -1.66 -12.64
C THR A 357 6.41 -2.15 -13.09
N ASP A 358 6.71 -3.44 -12.95
CA ASP A 358 7.99 -4.01 -13.37
C ASP A 358 8.08 -4.03 -14.90
N GLN A 359 7.00 -4.38 -15.58
CA GLN A 359 6.92 -4.30 -17.04
C GLN A 359 7.04 -2.85 -17.55
N MET A 360 6.44 -1.87 -16.85
CA MET A 360 6.62 -0.44 -17.17
C MET A 360 8.08 -0.02 -16.97
N GLN A 361 8.71 -0.46 -15.88
CA GLN A 361 10.12 -0.20 -15.59
C GLN A 361 11.03 -0.80 -16.67
N GLN A 362 10.71 -2.03 -17.13
CA GLN A 362 11.42 -2.66 -18.25
C GLN A 362 11.28 -1.84 -19.55
N LYS A 363 10.09 -1.31 -19.84
CA LYS A 363 9.88 -0.43 -21.00
C LYS A 363 10.71 0.83 -20.93
N LEU A 364 10.85 1.40 -19.74
CA LEU A 364 11.70 2.57 -19.50
C LEU A 364 13.18 2.25 -19.73
N LEU A 365 13.62 1.09 -19.25
CA LEU A 365 14.97 0.59 -19.47
C LEU A 365 15.23 0.33 -20.98
N ASP A 366 14.32 -0.35 -21.66
CA ASP A 366 14.39 -0.60 -23.10
C ASP A 366 14.42 0.70 -23.92
N TYR A 367 13.68 1.71 -23.48
CA TYR A 367 13.72 3.05 -24.09
C TYR A 367 15.11 3.67 -23.93
N SER A 368 15.64 3.67 -22.71
CA SER A 368 16.97 4.19 -22.41
C SER A 368 18.07 3.56 -23.28
N MET A 369 18.00 2.25 -23.51
CA MET A 369 18.97 1.50 -24.28
C MET A 369 18.94 1.75 -25.81
N LYS A 370 17.94 2.44 -26.33
CA LYS A 370 17.87 2.77 -27.78
C LYS A 370 18.85 3.88 -28.18
N PHE A 371 19.30 4.65 -27.23
CA PHE A 371 20.09 5.86 -27.48
C PHE A 371 21.57 5.61 -27.16
N ASP A 372 22.45 6.18 -27.99
CA ASP A 372 23.89 6.17 -27.73
C ASP A 372 24.31 7.27 -26.74
N SER A 373 25.59 7.26 -26.38
CA SER A 373 26.15 8.22 -25.41
C SER A 373 26.09 9.67 -25.87
N SER A 374 25.94 9.92 -27.18
CA SER A 374 25.88 11.27 -27.75
C SER A 374 24.50 11.92 -27.59
N ASN A 375 23.42 11.12 -27.37
CA ASN A 375 22.09 11.65 -27.17
C ASN A 375 21.86 12.05 -25.70
N THR A 376 22.09 13.31 -25.38
CA THR A 376 21.86 13.88 -24.05
C THR A 376 20.39 14.18 -23.75
N ASP A 377 19.51 14.15 -24.76
CA ASP A 377 18.09 14.50 -24.64
C ASP A 377 17.20 13.29 -24.30
N SER A 378 17.76 12.07 -24.29
CA SER A 378 17.04 10.87 -23.86
C SER A 378 17.14 10.64 -22.35
N LEU A 379 16.11 10.00 -21.78
CA LEU A 379 16.18 9.48 -20.40
C LEU A 379 17.19 8.34 -20.35
N ARG A 380 18.02 8.32 -19.31
CA ARG A 380 19.01 7.27 -19.07
C ARG A 380 18.69 6.49 -17.82
N MET A 381 18.85 5.16 -17.92
CA MET A 381 18.84 4.26 -16.77
C MET A 381 20.28 3.82 -16.48
N TYR A 382 20.61 3.76 -15.21
CA TYR A 382 21.95 3.45 -14.70
C TYR A 382 21.95 2.15 -13.94
N HIS A 383 23.03 1.39 -14.03
CA HIS A 383 23.20 0.16 -13.26
C HIS A 383 23.78 0.49 -11.87
N ALA A 384 23.17 -0.07 -10.83
CA ALA A 384 23.50 0.22 -9.44
C ALA A 384 24.95 -0.07 -9.06
N ASP A 385 25.52 -1.16 -9.59
CA ASP A 385 26.84 -1.65 -9.17
C ASP A 385 28.00 -0.86 -9.79
N THR A 386 27.76 -0.16 -10.89
CA THR A 386 28.81 0.51 -11.66
C THR A 386 28.61 2.00 -11.85
N ASP A 387 27.38 2.49 -11.58
CA ASP A 387 26.93 3.84 -11.94
C ASP A 387 27.07 4.18 -13.43
N ASP A 388 27.33 3.15 -14.28
CA ASP A 388 27.34 3.29 -15.71
C ASP A 388 25.91 3.16 -16.25
N TYR A 389 25.55 3.92 -17.27
CA TYR A 389 24.24 3.75 -17.86
C TYR A 389 24.18 2.54 -18.80
N PHE A 390 23.02 1.92 -18.88
CA PHE A 390 22.82 0.62 -19.54
C PHE A 390 23.22 0.56 -21.02
N HIS A 391 23.36 1.70 -21.71
CA HIS A 391 23.81 1.69 -23.09
C HIS A 391 25.26 1.24 -23.24
N SER A 392 26.17 1.57 -22.31
CA SER A 392 27.56 1.14 -22.36
C SER A 392 27.73 -0.38 -22.28
N TYR A 393 26.82 -1.06 -21.62
CA TYR A 393 26.77 -2.52 -21.53
C TYR A 393 26.35 -3.21 -22.83
N ARG A 394 25.60 -2.54 -23.68
CA ARG A 394 25.05 -3.15 -24.91
C ARG A 394 26.12 -3.44 -25.98
N LYS A 395 27.27 -2.77 -25.93
CA LYS A 395 28.38 -3.02 -26.88
C LYS A 395 29.06 -4.37 -26.65
N ASP A 396 29.03 -4.86 -25.41
CA ASP A 396 29.71 -6.10 -25.00
C ASP A 396 28.78 -7.30 -24.80
N ILE A 397 27.45 -7.09 -24.88
CA ILE A 397 26.45 -8.09 -24.47
C ILE A 397 25.56 -8.48 -25.66
N THR A 398 26.16 -8.95 -26.74
CA THR A 398 25.40 -9.58 -27.86
C THR A 398 24.75 -10.91 -27.50
N ASN A 399 25.03 -11.48 -26.31
CA ASN A 399 24.60 -12.81 -25.88
C ASN A 399 24.03 -12.90 -24.45
N VAL A 400 23.67 -11.80 -23.80
CA VAL A 400 23.07 -11.89 -22.47
C VAL A 400 21.56 -12.00 -22.58
N THR A 401 21.06 -13.19 -22.27
CA THR A 401 19.67 -13.42 -21.91
C THR A 401 19.37 -12.61 -20.65
N TRP A 402 18.46 -11.64 -20.75
CA TRP A 402 18.05 -10.80 -19.63
C TRP A 402 17.62 -11.66 -18.45
N LYS A 403 18.37 -11.61 -17.36
CA LYS A 403 17.88 -12.18 -16.09
C LYS A 403 16.82 -11.23 -15.54
N PRO A 404 15.67 -11.73 -15.08
CA PRO A 404 14.60 -10.91 -14.50
C PRO A 404 15.04 -9.97 -13.34
N GLY A 405 16.22 -10.19 -12.75
CA GLY A 405 16.76 -9.37 -11.68
C GLY A 405 17.37 -8.01 -12.07
N TYR A 406 17.66 -7.76 -13.37
CA TYR A 406 18.32 -6.51 -13.77
C TYR A 406 17.44 -5.26 -13.63
N ILE A 407 16.12 -5.38 -13.70
CA ILE A 407 15.19 -4.26 -13.50
C ILE A 407 15.35 -3.69 -12.10
N LYS A 408 15.60 -4.53 -11.12
CA LYS A 408 15.69 -4.22 -9.69
C LYS A 408 17.01 -3.55 -9.30
N THR A 409 18.00 -3.57 -10.20
CA THR A 409 19.31 -2.92 -10.02
C THR A 409 19.47 -1.67 -10.88
N ALA A 410 18.39 -1.22 -11.54
CA ALA A 410 18.40 -0.05 -12.40
C ALA A 410 17.76 1.15 -11.70
N TYR A 411 18.36 2.33 -11.86
CA TYR A 411 17.80 3.60 -11.40
C TYR A 411 17.88 4.68 -12.48
N ALA A 412 17.01 5.69 -12.40
CA ALA A 412 17.13 6.92 -13.17
C ALA A 412 17.74 8.02 -12.29
N ARG A 413 18.46 8.97 -12.87
CA ARG A 413 18.80 10.19 -12.14
C ARG A 413 17.56 11.05 -11.94
N THR A 414 17.46 11.66 -10.78
CA THR A 414 16.32 12.54 -10.46
C THR A 414 16.25 13.72 -11.44
N LEU A 415 17.41 14.21 -11.92
CA LEU A 415 17.51 15.24 -12.97
C LEU A 415 16.97 14.78 -14.35
N ASP A 416 16.94 13.48 -14.64
CA ASP A 416 16.32 12.95 -15.84
C ASP A 416 14.80 12.77 -15.70
N LEU A 417 14.32 12.65 -14.46
CA LEU A 417 12.91 12.53 -14.15
C LEU A 417 12.24 13.89 -13.91
N LEU A 418 12.80 14.73 -13.06
CA LEU A 418 12.23 16.03 -12.68
C LEU A 418 12.74 17.15 -13.56
N THR A 419 11.87 18.13 -13.87
CA THR A 419 12.31 19.38 -14.50
C THR A 419 13.40 20.04 -13.64
N ASN A 420 14.33 20.75 -14.28
CA ASN A 420 15.43 21.39 -13.57
C ASN A 420 14.95 22.33 -12.46
N ASP A 421 13.89 23.12 -12.71
CA ASP A 421 13.34 24.01 -11.70
C ASP A 421 12.75 23.24 -10.51
N CYS A 422 12.07 22.12 -10.75
CA CYS A 422 11.53 21.24 -9.72
C CYS A 422 12.66 20.60 -8.88
N TYR A 423 13.66 20.02 -9.55
CA TYR A 423 14.83 19.45 -8.90
C TYR A 423 15.57 20.46 -8.02
N MET A 424 15.92 21.63 -8.59
CA MET A 424 16.67 22.67 -7.88
C MET A 424 15.87 23.28 -6.72
N TYR A 425 14.55 23.36 -6.82
CA TYR A 425 13.70 23.79 -5.72
C TYR A 425 13.76 22.82 -4.54
N PHE A 426 13.61 21.52 -4.77
CA PHE A 426 13.67 20.52 -3.70
C PHE A 426 15.08 20.34 -3.12
N LEU A 427 16.14 20.58 -3.92
CA LEU A 427 17.52 20.51 -3.46
C LEU A 427 17.93 21.72 -2.60
N HIS A 428 17.56 22.92 -3.02
CA HIS A 428 18.07 24.18 -2.42
C HIS A 428 16.99 25.02 -1.73
N GLY A 429 15.72 24.68 -1.88
CA GLY A 429 14.62 25.47 -1.33
C GLY A 429 14.60 26.91 -1.85
N ASP A 430 14.34 27.85 -0.96
CA ASP A 430 14.20 29.27 -1.27
C ASP A 430 15.50 29.98 -1.67
N ILE A 431 16.66 29.33 -1.47
CA ILE A 431 17.97 29.85 -1.89
C ILE A 431 18.07 29.87 -3.42
N TYR A 432 17.43 28.92 -4.10
CA TYR A 432 17.40 28.89 -5.55
C TYR A 432 16.34 29.84 -6.11
N ARG A 433 16.78 30.82 -6.88
CA ARG A 433 15.89 31.83 -7.49
C ARG A 433 15.24 31.26 -8.75
N ILE A 434 14.00 30.84 -8.63
CA ILE A 434 13.15 30.42 -9.74
C ILE A 434 12.19 31.58 -10.09
N ASP A 435 11.92 31.76 -11.38
CA ASP A 435 10.85 32.65 -11.84
C ASP A 435 9.51 32.31 -11.11
N ALA A 436 8.78 33.33 -10.68
CA ALA A 436 7.57 33.16 -9.86
C ALA A 436 6.52 32.24 -10.55
N ASN A 437 6.37 32.32 -11.86
CA ASN A 437 5.40 31.51 -12.61
C ASN A 437 5.81 30.03 -12.65
N LYS A 438 7.10 29.73 -12.69
CA LYS A 438 7.65 28.36 -12.64
C LYS A 438 7.67 27.81 -11.23
N ARG A 439 7.87 28.67 -10.23
CA ARG A 439 7.90 28.30 -8.82
C ARG A 439 6.52 27.95 -8.28
N ALA A 440 5.48 28.68 -8.68
CA ALA A 440 4.14 28.52 -8.14
C ALA A 440 3.61 27.08 -8.24
N PRO A 441 3.70 26.36 -9.39
CA PRO A 441 3.33 24.94 -9.49
C PRO A 441 4.09 24.05 -8.49
N ILE A 442 5.41 24.26 -8.35
CA ILE A 442 6.27 23.42 -7.51
C ILE A 442 5.91 23.56 -6.03
N VAL A 443 5.63 24.80 -5.58
CA VAL A 443 5.12 25.05 -4.22
C VAL A 443 3.78 24.34 -3.98
N GLN A 444 2.89 24.30 -4.99
CA GLN A 444 1.63 23.57 -4.84
C GLN A 444 1.84 22.05 -4.81
N LEU A 445 2.82 21.54 -5.55
CA LEU A 445 3.20 20.11 -5.46
C LEU A 445 3.76 19.79 -4.06
N GLU A 446 4.68 20.61 -3.55
CA GLU A 446 5.20 20.41 -2.18
C GLU A 446 4.08 20.40 -1.14
N LYS A 447 3.14 21.34 -1.24
CA LYS A 447 1.96 21.38 -0.35
C LYS A 447 1.08 20.13 -0.53
N ALA A 448 0.83 19.69 -1.76
CA ALA A 448 0.04 18.48 -2.03
C ALA A 448 0.68 17.22 -1.43
N LEU A 449 2.00 17.08 -1.53
CA LEU A 449 2.73 15.98 -0.88
C LEU A 449 2.68 16.11 0.65
N ASN A 450 2.84 17.34 1.17
CA ASN A 450 2.78 17.61 2.60
C ASN A 450 1.40 17.31 3.23
N ASP A 451 0.31 17.54 2.51
CA ASP A 451 -1.06 17.19 2.95
C ASP A 451 -1.22 15.68 3.17
N ASN A 452 -0.37 14.88 2.54
CA ASN A 452 -0.39 13.42 2.61
C ASN A 452 0.66 12.84 3.57
N VAL A 453 1.29 13.67 4.40
CA VAL A 453 2.18 13.22 5.47
C VAL A 453 1.35 12.71 6.65
N LEU A 454 1.44 11.42 6.95
CA LEU A 454 0.52 10.75 7.88
C LEU A 454 0.80 11.01 9.36
N TRP A 455 2.07 11.16 9.75
CA TRP A 455 2.45 11.33 11.15
C TRP A 455 2.12 12.74 11.71
N LYS A 456 1.81 13.71 10.86
CA LYS A 456 1.52 15.09 11.28
C LYS A 456 0.17 15.23 11.96
N ASN A 457 0.13 16.00 13.06
CA ASN A 457 -1.09 16.34 13.80
C ASN A 457 -1.93 15.13 14.23
N TRP A 458 -1.27 14.02 14.52
CA TRP A 458 -1.88 12.80 15.00
C TRP A 458 -0.87 11.99 15.80
N THR A 459 -1.33 11.36 16.88
CA THR A 459 -0.60 10.35 17.66
C THR A 459 -1.54 9.15 17.81
N PRO A 460 -1.11 7.93 17.48
CA PRO A 460 -1.96 6.75 17.59
C PRO A 460 -2.47 6.52 19.01
N GLU A 461 -3.76 6.26 19.15
CA GLU A 461 -4.43 5.86 20.40
C GLU A 461 -4.62 4.34 20.49
N HIS A 462 -4.47 3.62 19.36
CA HIS A 462 -4.47 2.17 19.27
C HIS A 462 -3.10 1.65 18.82
N PRO A 463 -2.79 0.37 19.09
CA PRO A 463 -1.52 -0.24 18.71
C PRO A 463 -1.24 -0.11 17.21
N ILE A 464 -0.06 0.41 16.87
CA ILE A 464 0.48 0.43 15.52
C ILE A 464 1.84 -0.25 15.48
N PHE A 465 1.96 -1.28 14.65
CA PHE A 465 3.21 -1.98 14.39
C PHE A 465 3.81 -1.48 13.09
N LEU A 466 4.98 -0.85 13.18
CA LEU A 466 5.73 -0.32 12.05
C LEU A 466 6.93 -1.21 11.76
N TYR A 467 7.02 -1.68 10.54
CA TYR A 467 8.17 -2.42 10.03
C TYR A 467 8.80 -1.64 8.87
N HIS A 468 10.14 -1.57 8.85
CA HIS A 468 10.85 -0.93 7.73
C HIS A 468 12.21 -1.59 7.52
N THR A 469 12.68 -1.59 6.27
CA THR A 469 14.03 -2.01 5.94
C THR A 469 14.96 -0.80 5.88
N GLU A 470 16.19 -0.91 6.45
CA GLU A 470 17.09 0.25 6.57
C GLU A 470 17.62 0.74 5.21
N GLU A 471 17.82 -0.20 4.29
CA GLU A 471 18.34 0.05 2.95
C GLU A 471 17.24 0.09 1.89
N ASP A 472 16.04 0.50 2.28
CA ASP A 472 14.91 0.66 1.35
C ASP A 472 15.20 1.81 0.36
N GLU A 473 15.39 1.42 -0.88
CA GLU A 473 15.76 2.32 -1.98
C GLU A 473 14.54 2.98 -2.63
N VAL A 474 13.35 2.45 -2.39
CA VAL A 474 12.09 2.96 -2.98
C VAL A 474 11.33 3.83 -1.98
N VAL A 475 11.09 3.30 -0.77
CA VAL A 475 10.46 4.03 0.32
C VAL A 475 11.51 4.26 1.40
N VAL A 476 12.14 5.41 1.32
CA VAL A 476 13.30 5.72 2.17
C VAL A 476 12.99 5.61 3.66
N VAL A 477 13.96 5.13 4.43
CA VAL A 477 13.82 4.83 5.87
C VAL A 477 13.40 6.04 6.71
N GLU A 478 13.57 7.26 6.19
CA GLU A 478 13.11 8.50 6.79
C GLU A 478 11.58 8.49 7.03
N ASN A 479 10.81 7.81 6.19
CA ASN A 479 9.36 7.62 6.42
C ASN A 479 9.08 7.00 7.80
N PHE A 480 9.81 5.94 8.12
CA PHE A 480 9.71 5.26 9.40
C PHE A 480 10.28 6.09 10.56
N ARG A 481 11.48 6.67 10.38
CA ARG A 481 12.16 7.47 11.40
C ARG A 481 11.37 8.71 11.79
N ASN A 482 10.72 9.37 10.81
CA ASN A 482 9.86 10.53 11.06
C ASN A 482 8.64 10.14 11.91
N CYS A 483 8.02 9.00 11.65
CA CYS A 483 6.93 8.48 12.48
C CYS A 483 7.38 8.22 13.92
N LEU A 484 8.46 7.47 14.12
CA LEU A 484 8.97 7.17 15.47
C LEU A 484 9.35 8.44 16.24
N LYS A 485 9.97 9.41 15.57
CA LYS A 485 10.32 10.69 16.18
C LYS A 485 9.08 11.50 16.56
N ALA A 486 8.05 11.54 15.69
CA ALA A 486 6.82 12.28 15.94
C ALA A 486 6.01 11.69 17.10
N TRP A 487 6.12 10.39 17.35
CA TRP A 487 5.37 9.66 18.36
C TRP A 487 6.26 9.13 19.48
N GLU A 488 7.41 9.75 19.70
CA GLU A 488 8.34 9.38 20.76
C GLU A 488 7.65 9.38 22.13
N GLY A 489 7.81 8.30 22.88
CA GLY A 489 7.17 8.09 24.18
C GLY A 489 5.74 7.53 24.14
N SER A 490 5.17 7.25 22.96
CA SER A 490 3.88 6.58 22.85
C SER A 490 4.02 5.07 23.05
N ASP A 491 3.29 4.50 24.01
CA ASP A 491 3.23 3.05 24.24
C ASP A 491 2.50 2.30 23.13
N MET A 492 1.72 3.00 22.32
CA MET A 492 0.95 2.41 21.21
C MET A 492 1.82 2.14 19.98
N VAL A 493 3.00 2.74 19.89
CA VAL A 493 3.86 2.63 18.69
C VAL A 493 4.95 1.61 18.92
N LYS A 494 4.98 0.58 18.08
CA LYS A 494 6.03 -0.43 18.07
C LYS A 494 6.70 -0.41 16.69
N GLY A 495 8.03 -0.24 16.66
CA GLY A 495 8.78 -0.12 15.42
C GLY A 495 9.95 -1.10 15.34
N ALA A 496 10.14 -1.73 14.18
CA ALA A 496 11.30 -2.56 13.88
C ALA A 496 11.95 -2.13 12.57
N ILE A 497 13.27 -1.90 12.61
CA ILE A 497 14.11 -1.71 11.42
C ILE A 497 14.87 -3.00 11.15
N TYR A 498 14.84 -3.42 9.91
CA TYR A 498 15.55 -4.57 9.40
C TYR A 498 16.77 -4.14 8.59
N LYS A 499 17.97 -4.55 8.99
CA LYS A 499 19.23 -4.15 8.34
C LYS A 499 19.57 -5.05 7.17
N GLY A 500 20.30 -4.48 6.20
CA GLY A 500 20.88 -5.22 5.06
C GLY A 500 19.87 -5.65 4.02
N ARG A 501 18.74 -4.92 3.88
CA ARG A 501 17.66 -5.33 3.02
C ARG A 501 16.96 -4.14 2.32
N THR A 502 16.57 -4.33 1.06
CA THR A 502 16.00 -3.35 0.16
C THR A 502 14.50 -3.55 -0.07
N HIS A 503 13.80 -2.57 -0.61
CA HIS A 503 12.35 -2.64 -0.88
C HIS A 503 12.01 -3.65 -1.99
N THR A 504 12.80 -3.62 -3.07
CA THR A 504 12.54 -4.40 -4.27
C THR A 504 13.11 -5.80 -4.23
N HIS A 505 13.93 -6.12 -3.23
CA HIS A 505 14.35 -7.50 -3.03
C HIS A 505 13.12 -8.34 -2.69
N VAL A 506 12.85 -9.34 -3.47
CA VAL A 506 11.61 -10.13 -3.51
C VAL A 506 11.15 -10.65 -2.15
N ASN A 507 12.06 -10.66 -1.18
CA ASN A 507 11.86 -11.24 0.15
C ASN A 507 11.11 -10.36 1.16
N TYR A 508 10.94 -9.05 0.94
CA TYR A 508 10.54 -8.16 2.05
C TYR A 508 9.06 -8.02 2.30
N GLY A 509 8.26 -7.82 1.26
CA GLY A 509 6.82 -7.93 1.39
C GLY A 509 6.45 -9.28 1.99
N LYS A 510 7.17 -10.33 1.58
CA LYS A 510 6.98 -11.70 2.06
C LYS A 510 7.37 -11.87 3.53
N VAL A 511 8.56 -11.40 3.95
CA VAL A 511 8.99 -11.43 5.37
C VAL A 511 8.05 -10.62 6.24
N PHE A 512 7.58 -9.46 5.77
CA PHE A 512 6.57 -8.67 6.45
C PHE A 512 5.31 -9.49 6.72
N PHE A 513 4.73 -10.14 5.69
CA PHE A 513 3.53 -10.96 5.85
C PHE A 513 3.77 -12.22 6.68
N MET A 514 4.90 -12.88 6.48
CA MET A 514 5.22 -14.13 7.19
C MET A 514 5.28 -13.97 8.71
N ARG A 515 5.86 -12.87 9.18
CA ARG A 515 6.24 -12.75 10.59
C ARG A 515 5.64 -11.53 11.26
N THR A 516 5.81 -10.35 10.68
CA THR A 516 5.29 -9.12 11.29
C THR A 516 3.77 -9.10 11.27
N CYS A 517 3.13 -9.47 10.16
CA CYS A 517 1.68 -9.56 10.10
C CYS A 517 1.14 -10.66 10.99
N SER A 518 1.66 -11.87 10.88
CA SER A 518 1.17 -13.01 11.68
C SER A 518 1.25 -12.73 13.19
N GLU A 519 2.41 -12.27 13.67
CA GLU A 519 2.60 -11.96 15.08
C GLU A 519 1.87 -10.68 15.51
N GLY A 520 1.86 -9.64 14.67
CA GLY A 520 1.13 -8.40 14.94
C GLY A 520 -0.39 -8.62 15.00
N ILE A 521 -0.95 -9.42 14.09
CA ILE A 521 -2.37 -9.82 14.11
C ILE A 521 -2.71 -10.51 15.43
N LYS A 522 -1.91 -11.51 15.81
CA LYS A 522 -2.11 -12.23 17.08
C LYS A 522 -2.00 -11.30 18.28
N ALA A 523 -1.01 -10.41 18.31
CA ALA A 523 -0.80 -9.49 19.42
C ALA A 523 -1.97 -8.50 19.57
N ILE A 524 -2.44 -7.92 18.47
CA ILE A 524 -3.56 -6.98 18.45
C ILE A 524 -4.86 -7.67 18.88
N PHE A 525 -5.21 -8.80 18.26
CA PHE A 525 -6.48 -9.47 18.55
C PHE A 525 -6.52 -10.07 19.96
N ASN A 526 -5.38 -10.47 20.53
CA ASN A 526 -5.29 -10.99 21.89
C ASN A 526 -5.08 -9.91 22.97
N ASN A 527 -5.07 -8.63 22.64
CA ASN A 527 -4.71 -7.53 23.56
C ASN A 527 -3.33 -7.73 24.23
N LYS A 528 -2.35 -8.18 23.47
CA LYS A 528 -0.97 -8.42 23.92
C LYS A 528 0.05 -7.57 23.16
N ALA A 529 -0.40 -6.45 22.62
CA ALA A 529 0.46 -5.55 21.85
C ALA A 529 1.66 -5.01 22.66
N ASP A 530 1.46 -4.81 23.97
CA ASP A 530 2.49 -4.41 24.93
C ASP A 530 3.58 -5.47 25.14
N LYS A 531 3.27 -6.75 24.86
CA LYS A 531 4.15 -7.90 25.06
C LYS A 531 4.80 -8.41 23.77
N TYR A 532 4.58 -7.70 22.65
CA TYR A 532 5.15 -8.10 21.38
C TYR A 532 6.66 -7.86 21.37
N ASP A 533 7.42 -8.93 21.16
CA ASP A 533 8.89 -8.89 21.16
C ASP A 533 9.43 -8.53 19.76
N PHE A 534 9.58 -7.23 19.53
CA PHE A 534 10.19 -6.72 18.29
C PHE A 534 11.67 -7.00 18.17
N GLU A 535 12.41 -7.23 19.27
CA GLU A 535 13.83 -7.53 19.23
C GLU A 535 14.08 -8.84 18.48
N ARG A 536 13.19 -9.82 18.67
CA ARG A 536 13.25 -11.09 17.95
C ARG A 536 13.10 -10.93 16.42
N ILE A 537 12.41 -9.89 15.96
CA ILE A 537 12.29 -9.57 14.55
C ILE A 537 13.53 -8.80 14.05
N LYS A 538 14.10 -7.90 14.86
CA LYS A 538 15.26 -7.08 14.50
C LYS A 538 16.52 -7.91 14.24
N GLU A 539 16.75 -8.98 15.01
CA GLU A 539 18.01 -9.74 14.95
C GLU A 539 18.10 -10.70 13.76
N GLY A 540 17.04 -10.84 12.96
CA GLY A 540 17.08 -11.74 11.80
C GLY A 540 17.33 -13.21 12.15
N THR A 541 17.25 -13.55 13.42
CA THR A 541 17.33 -14.94 13.88
C THR A 541 15.99 -15.61 13.57
N TRP A 542 15.98 -16.18 12.43
CA TRP A 542 14.81 -16.85 11.88
C TRP A 542 14.93 -18.35 12.02
#